data_c64282151f0bebd68208c85b3462284b
#
_entry.id   c64282151f0bebd68208c85b3462284b
#
_cell.length_a   1.000
_cell.length_b   1.000
_cell.length_c   1.000
_cell.angle_alpha   90.00
_cell.angle_beta   90.00
_cell.angle_gamma   90.00
#
_symmetry.space_group_name_H-M   'P 1'
#
loop_
_entity.id
_entity.type
_entity.pdbx_description
1 polymer ?
#
loop_
_entity_poly.entity_id
_entity_poly.type
_entity_poly.pdbx_seq_one_letter_code
_entity_poly.pdbx_strand_id
1 'polypeptide(L)'
;MIRSSTGRVAAIAIIFLFIVALFQNNDTGTYAFLPSLSQSSKLPSYPPTWLRERMALSEKSWKKSVELREKMAQSHPANPKIPFFPTDFLKYPFTIWDFFPATWTCPHDFQRVGRLGDGGKWVCGMSIYESLPEPKPISAEAVEVREAAIAAAESGLVIYSFGINGESSFEAEMLERVPSARIWGYDFSVDGWGKQIPMTERHRTFFKKVGLGKDDEHDASPAFWTLPALMKENNHTYIDILKIDIEGSEYDALDTFMDAFDGIQSASGKSVLPIGQVMIELHLGNGDSANEKVDFDRFRKWWERLERMGMRPAWIEINLFAVTLGSNKSNPRCTEYVWVNAKDERSVLWKQ
;
A
#
# COMPACT_ATOMS: atom_id res chain seq x y z
N MET A 1 -18.59 -45.66 -20.99
CA MET A 1 -19.41 -44.43 -20.99
C MET A 1 -18.51 -43.26 -20.56
N ILE A 2 -18.01 -42.53 -21.53
CA ILE A 2 -17.14 -41.36 -21.30
C ILE A 2 -18.06 -40.15 -21.20
N ARG A 3 -18.24 -39.61 -19.99
CA ARG A 3 -18.96 -38.35 -19.80
C ARG A 3 -17.95 -37.18 -19.91
N SER A 4 -18.16 -36.34 -20.90
CA SER A 4 -17.30 -35.26 -21.33
C SER A 4 -17.08 -34.20 -20.24
N SER A 5 -15.82 -33.85 -20.06
CA SER A 5 -15.35 -32.77 -19.14
C SER A 5 -15.67 -31.37 -19.67
N THR A 6 -16.10 -31.21 -20.90
CA THR A 6 -16.37 -29.93 -21.56
C THR A 6 -17.59 -29.17 -21.01
N GLY A 7 -18.59 -29.89 -20.46
CA GLY A 7 -19.77 -29.23 -19.88
C GLY A 7 -19.53 -28.50 -18.54
N ARG A 8 -18.52 -28.91 -17.76
CA ARG A 8 -18.20 -28.28 -16.48
C ARG A 8 -17.41 -26.99 -16.63
N VAL A 9 -16.52 -26.90 -17.61
CA VAL A 9 -15.74 -25.69 -17.90
C VAL A 9 -16.64 -24.58 -18.48
N ALA A 10 -17.59 -24.95 -19.34
CA ALA A 10 -18.57 -24.00 -19.88
C ALA A 10 -19.51 -23.44 -18.80
N ALA A 11 -19.94 -24.28 -17.84
CA ALA A 11 -20.80 -23.84 -16.74
C ALA A 11 -20.08 -22.88 -15.76
N ILE A 12 -18.80 -23.10 -15.48
CA ILE A 12 -17.99 -22.23 -14.62
C ILE A 12 -17.73 -20.88 -15.32
N ALA A 13 -17.45 -20.87 -16.62
CA ALA A 13 -17.26 -19.64 -17.39
C ALA A 13 -18.55 -18.81 -17.48
N ILE A 14 -19.72 -19.45 -17.62
CA ILE A 14 -21.02 -18.76 -17.64
C ILE A 14 -21.36 -18.19 -16.26
N ILE A 15 -21.07 -18.90 -15.17
CA ILE A 15 -21.27 -18.40 -13.81
C ILE A 15 -20.35 -17.21 -13.52
N PHE A 16 -19.09 -17.25 -13.98
CA PHE A 16 -18.14 -16.16 -13.83
C PHE A 16 -18.58 -14.91 -14.61
N LEU A 17 -19.05 -15.07 -15.83
CA LEU A 17 -19.61 -13.98 -16.66
C LEU A 17 -20.90 -13.42 -16.06
N PHE A 18 -21.74 -14.24 -15.43
CA PHE A 18 -22.97 -13.78 -14.76
C PHE A 18 -22.68 -13.01 -13.48
N ILE A 19 -21.67 -13.44 -12.70
CA ILE A 19 -21.21 -12.72 -11.51
C ILE A 19 -20.60 -11.38 -11.90
N VAL A 20 -19.75 -11.32 -12.93
CA VAL A 20 -19.18 -10.08 -13.45
C VAL A 20 -20.28 -9.14 -13.97
N ALA A 21 -21.30 -9.67 -14.65
CA ALA A 21 -22.44 -8.87 -15.15
C ALA A 21 -23.34 -8.33 -14.01
N LEU A 22 -23.53 -9.08 -12.92
CA LEU A 22 -24.28 -8.63 -11.75
C LEU A 22 -23.59 -7.50 -10.99
N PHE A 23 -22.25 -7.49 -10.97
CA PHE A 23 -21.49 -6.40 -10.36
C PHE A 23 -21.31 -5.18 -11.27
N GLN A 24 -21.44 -5.34 -12.60
CA GLN A 24 -21.34 -4.20 -13.53
C GLN A 24 -22.63 -3.35 -13.63
N ASN A 25 -23.79 -3.85 -13.20
CA ASN A 25 -25.07 -3.17 -13.39
C ASN A 25 -25.64 -2.42 -12.18
N ASN A 26 -24.94 -2.38 -11.03
CA ASN A 26 -25.48 -1.79 -9.80
C ASN A 26 -24.78 -0.52 -9.30
N ASP A 27 -23.89 0.10 -10.06
CA ASP A 27 -23.20 1.34 -9.65
C ASP A 27 -23.94 2.62 -10.11
N THR A 28 -25.18 2.81 -9.67
CA THR A 28 -25.84 4.13 -9.68
C THR A 28 -26.26 4.56 -8.27
N GLY A 29 -25.47 4.19 -7.27
CA GLY A 29 -25.68 4.65 -5.91
C GLY A 29 -25.09 6.04 -5.70
N THR A 30 -25.95 7.06 -5.69
CA THR A 30 -25.62 8.40 -5.17
C THR A 30 -25.38 8.30 -3.67
N TYR A 31 -24.11 8.40 -3.26
CA TYR A 31 -23.76 8.53 -1.84
C TYR A 31 -24.12 9.95 -1.37
N ALA A 32 -25.00 10.05 -0.38
CA ALA A 32 -25.30 11.31 0.28
C ALA A 32 -24.12 11.69 1.21
N PHE A 33 -23.46 12.80 0.92
CA PHE A 33 -22.32 13.31 1.69
C PHE A 33 -22.74 13.97 3.00
N LEU A 34 -21.99 13.70 4.05
CA LEU A 34 -21.98 14.53 5.25
C LEU A 34 -21.23 15.84 4.94
N PRO A 35 -21.70 16.99 5.41
CA PRO A 35 -21.05 18.27 5.11
C PRO A 35 -19.64 18.33 5.72
N SER A 36 -18.65 18.78 4.93
CA SER A 36 -17.28 18.99 5.37
C SER A 36 -17.23 20.07 6.43
N LEU A 37 -16.64 19.75 7.58
CA LEU A 37 -16.29 20.73 8.62
C LEU A 37 -15.02 21.46 8.19
N SER A 38 -15.15 22.53 7.40
CA SER A 38 -14.03 23.41 7.09
C SER A 38 -13.74 24.32 8.27
N GLN A 39 -12.69 24.04 9.03
CA GLN A 39 -12.03 25.03 9.88
C GLN A 39 -10.58 25.17 9.43
N SER A 40 -10.27 26.31 8.79
CA SER A 40 -8.91 26.71 8.52
C SER A 40 -8.21 27.11 9.82
N SER A 41 -7.39 26.23 10.38
CA SER A 41 -6.45 26.57 11.44
C SER A 41 -5.03 26.41 10.92
N LYS A 42 -4.21 27.45 11.13
CA LYS A 42 -2.76 27.39 10.86
C LYS A 42 -2.16 26.23 11.65
N LEU A 43 -1.57 25.29 10.96
CA LEU A 43 -0.94 24.12 11.57
C LEU A 43 0.25 24.54 12.43
N PRO A 44 0.34 24.09 13.69
CA PRO A 44 1.51 24.32 14.53
C PRO A 44 2.71 23.54 13.98
N SER A 45 3.90 24.10 14.07
CA SER A 45 5.13 23.54 13.48
C SER A 45 5.74 22.34 14.23
N TYR A 46 5.06 21.76 15.22
CA TYR A 46 5.56 20.64 16.04
C TYR A 46 4.43 19.69 16.45
N PRO A 47 4.69 18.37 16.55
CA PRO A 47 3.65 17.47 17.05
C PRO A 47 3.17 17.91 18.44
N PRO A 48 1.86 18.10 18.66
CA PRO A 48 1.33 18.45 19.95
C PRO A 48 1.61 17.35 20.99
N THR A 49 1.58 17.70 22.28
CA THR A 49 1.94 16.78 23.37
C THR A 49 1.14 15.48 23.30
N TRP A 50 -0.17 15.56 23.04
CA TRP A 50 -1.03 14.39 22.92
C TRP A 50 -0.59 13.42 21.81
N LEU A 51 -0.11 13.94 20.68
CA LEU A 51 0.35 13.13 19.55
C LEU A 51 1.66 12.40 19.91
N ARG A 52 2.60 13.11 20.54
CA ARG A 52 3.84 12.50 21.03
C ARG A 52 3.59 11.39 22.06
N GLU A 53 2.64 11.61 22.98
CA GLU A 53 2.25 10.61 23.99
C GLU A 53 1.63 9.37 23.33
N ARG A 54 0.72 9.54 22.36
CA ARG A 54 0.14 8.44 21.61
C ARG A 54 1.18 7.66 20.82
N MET A 55 2.08 8.36 20.12
CA MET A 55 3.18 7.72 19.40
C MET A 55 4.09 6.94 20.36
N ALA A 56 4.39 7.48 21.53
CA ALA A 56 5.21 6.79 22.54
C ALA A 56 4.55 5.50 23.04
N LEU A 57 3.22 5.52 23.26
CA LEU A 57 2.45 4.32 23.61
C LEU A 57 2.46 3.28 22.50
N SER A 58 2.29 3.71 21.26
CA SER A 58 2.35 2.84 20.06
C SER A 58 3.74 2.21 19.89
N GLU A 59 4.81 2.99 20.07
CA GLU A 59 6.19 2.48 20.05
C GLU A 59 6.44 1.46 21.17
N LYS A 60 5.87 1.67 22.36
CA LYS A 60 5.97 0.70 23.45
C LYS A 60 5.29 -0.62 23.12
N SER A 61 4.08 -0.58 22.54
CA SER A 61 3.35 -1.76 22.10
C SER A 61 4.10 -2.51 21.01
N TRP A 62 4.58 -1.80 19.99
CA TRP A 62 5.39 -2.38 18.92
C TRP A 62 6.67 -3.03 19.43
N LYS A 63 7.43 -2.36 20.29
CA LYS A 63 8.66 -2.95 20.90
C LYS A 63 8.38 -4.25 21.62
N LYS A 64 7.27 -4.31 22.36
CA LYS A 64 6.85 -5.55 23.05
C LYS A 64 6.58 -6.68 22.05
N SER A 65 5.95 -6.41 20.91
CA SER A 65 5.71 -7.43 19.89
C SER A 65 7.00 -7.91 19.23
N VAL A 66 7.97 -7.01 18.99
CA VAL A 66 9.30 -7.37 18.50
C VAL A 66 10.01 -8.30 19.48
N GLU A 67 9.99 -7.98 20.77
CA GLU A 67 10.59 -8.83 21.82
C GLU A 67 9.91 -10.20 21.89
N LEU A 68 8.58 -10.27 21.76
CA LEU A 68 7.83 -11.53 21.76
C LEU A 68 8.16 -12.36 20.52
N ARG A 69 8.21 -11.76 19.33
CA ARG A 69 8.58 -12.42 18.07
C ARG A 69 9.99 -13.00 18.18
N GLU A 70 10.95 -12.24 18.72
CA GLU A 70 12.32 -12.69 18.93
C GLU A 70 12.38 -13.92 19.88
N LYS A 71 11.69 -13.86 21.01
CA LYS A 71 11.60 -14.99 21.96
C LYS A 71 10.97 -16.22 21.32
N MET A 72 9.93 -16.05 20.49
CA MET A 72 9.30 -17.15 19.78
C MET A 72 10.25 -17.77 18.75
N ALA A 73 10.94 -16.94 17.98
CA ALA A 73 11.94 -17.42 17.01
C ALA A 73 13.08 -18.18 17.68
N GLN A 74 13.55 -17.75 18.86
CA GLN A 74 14.61 -18.43 19.62
C GLN A 74 14.12 -19.74 20.26
N SER A 75 12.87 -19.84 20.67
CA SER A 75 12.33 -21.02 21.36
C SER A 75 11.92 -22.15 20.42
N HIS A 76 11.80 -21.89 19.14
CA HIS A 76 11.55 -22.91 18.13
C HIS A 76 12.89 -23.49 17.59
N PRO A 77 13.03 -24.77 17.27
CA PRO A 77 12.05 -25.88 17.33
C PRO A 77 11.95 -26.56 18.68
N ALA A 78 12.65 -26.08 19.70
CA ALA A 78 12.67 -26.68 21.03
C ALA A 78 11.31 -26.60 21.77
N ASN A 79 10.36 -25.77 21.29
CA ASN A 79 9.06 -25.62 21.91
C ASN A 79 7.93 -26.20 21.04
N PRO A 80 7.53 -27.47 21.29
CA PRO A 80 6.44 -28.10 20.54
C PRO A 80 5.05 -27.49 20.81
N LYS A 81 4.95 -26.52 21.72
CA LYS A 81 3.71 -25.82 22.04
C LYS A 81 3.36 -24.71 21.05
N ILE A 82 4.26 -24.40 20.11
CA ILE A 82 4.00 -23.46 19.01
C ILE A 82 3.73 -24.29 17.75
N PRO A 83 2.46 -24.69 17.48
CA PRO A 83 2.14 -25.47 16.31
C PRO A 83 2.40 -24.67 15.04
N PHE A 84 2.81 -25.36 13.97
CA PHE A 84 3.04 -24.81 12.62
C PHE A 84 4.13 -23.73 12.52
N PHE A 85 4.84 -23.44 13.60
CA PHE A 85 5.93 -22.48 13.56
C PHE A 85 7.16 -23.10 12.89
N PRO A 86 7.99 -22.38 12.27
CA PRO A 86 8.55 -22.39 10.91
C PRO A 86 8.73 -23.76 10.26
N THR A 87 8.82 -24.87 11.02
CA THR A 87 8.97 -26.22 10.45
C THR A 87 7.79 -26.63 9.56
N ASP A 88 6.61 -26.12 9.85
CA ASP A 88 5.38 -26.38 9.09
C ASP A 88 5.01 -25.25 8.15
N PHE A 89 5.87 -24.22 8.02
CA PHE A 89 5.59 -23.03 7.25
C PHE A 89 5.23 -23.32 5.77
N LEU A 90 5.93 -24.24 5.13
CA LEU A 90 5.65 -24.62 3.74
C LEU A 90 4.25 -25.23 3.56
N LYS A 91 3.74 -25.91 4.59
CA LYS A 91 2.41 -26.51 4.59
C LYS A 91 1.33 -25.49 5.00
N TYR A 92 1.65 -24.61 5.93
CA TYR A 92 0.73 -23.63 6.50
C TYR A 92 1.33 -22.23 6.45
N PRO A 93 1.64 -21.68 5.27
CA PRO A 93 2.39 -20.42 5.14
C PRO A 93 1.66 -19.23 5.77
N PHE A 94 0.35 -19.25 5.80
CA PHE A 94 -0.48 -18.20 6.40
C PHE A 94 -0.32 -18.06 7.92
N THR A 95 0.29 -19.03 8.61
CA THR A 95 0.60 -18.91 10.05
C THR A 95 1.60 -17.78 10.32
N ILE A 96 2.28 -17.28 9.31
CA ILE A 96 3.19 -16.13 9.43
C ILE A 96 2.47 -14.88 9.93
N TRP A 97 1.21 -14.70 9.59
CA TRP A 97 0.43 -13.53 9.99
C TRP A 97 0.30 -13.40 11.52
N ASP A 98 0.32 -14.52 12.27
CA ASP A 98 0.27 -14.54 13.74
C ASP A 98 1.58 -14.04 14.37
N PHE A 99 2.71 -14.11 13.64
CA PHE A 99 4.03 -13.68 14.12
C PHE A 99 4.35 -12.23 13.77
N PHE A 100 3.60 -11.66 12.82
CA PHE A 100 3.82 -10.31 12.31
C PHE A 100 2.55 -9.45 12.40
N PRO A 101 1.94 -9.34 13.59
CA PRO A 101 0.74 -8.53 13.78
C PRO A 101 1.04 -7.03 13.67
N ALA A 102 0.05 -6.26 13.24
CA ALA A 102 0.09 -4.81 13.28
C ALA A 102 -0.13 -4.32 14.71
N THR A 103 0.93 -4.04 15.44
CA THR A 103 0.90 -3.69 16.88
C THR A 103 1.22 -2.25 17.18
N TRP A 104 1.57 -1.46 16.17
CA TRP A 104 1.70 -0.03 16.28
C TRP A 104 0.37 0.65 15.93
N THR A 105 -0.21 1.39 16.84
CA THR A 105 -1.51 2.03 16.62
C THR A 105 -1.31 3.39 15.98
N CYS A 106 -2.01 3.65 14.86
CA CYS A 106 -2.09 4.98 14.27
C CYS A 106 -2.62 5.97 15.31
N PRO A 107 -1.94 7.09 15.58
CA PRO A 107 -2.40 8.05 16.58
C PRO A 107 -3.57 8.90 16.10
N HIS A 108 -3.93 8.84 14.84
CA HIS A 108 -5.01 9.54 14.18
C HIS A 108 -6.19 8.62 13.88
N ASP A 109 -7.18 9.14 13.17
CA ASP A 109 -8.26 8.34 12.62
C ASP A 109 -7.73 7.29 11.63
N PHE A 110 -8.45 6.20 11.52
CA PHE A 110 -8.21 5.16 10.55
C PHE A 110 -9.47 4.99 9.71
N GLN A 111 -9.39 5.27 8.41
CA GLN A 111 -10.55 5.21 7.54
C GLN A 111 -10.29 4.30 6.35
N ARG A 112 -11.35 3.59 5.93
CA ARG A 112 -11.31 2.86 4.68
C ARG A 112 -11.67 3.79 3.53
N VAL A 113 -10.84 3.82 2.52
CA VAL A 113 -10.95 4.65 1.32
C VAL A 113 -11.11 3.74 0.12
N GLY A 114 -12.03 4.06 -0.78
CA GLY A 114 -12.41 3.21 -1.89
C GLY A 114 -13.55 2.25 -1.52
N ARG A 115 -13.91 1.38 -2.45
CA ARG A 115 -15.03 0.45 -2.28
C ARG A 115 -14.78 -0.54 -1.13
N LEU A 116 -15.86 -1.07 -0.59
CA LEU A 116 -15.80 -2.18 0.36
C LEU A 116 -15.37 -3.48 -0.33
N GLY A 117 -14.70 -4.35 0.39
CA GLY A 117 -14.13 -5.57 -0.15
C GLY A 117 -12.77 -5.30 -0.83
N ASP A 118 -12.51 -6.02 -1.91
CA ASP A 118 -11.28 -5.88 -2.68
C ASP A 118 -11.23 -4.53 -3.43
N GLY A 119 -10.06 -3.86 -3.45
CA GLY A 119 -9.83 -2.57 -4.11
C GLY A 119 -9.74 -1.35 -3.19
N GLY A 120 -10.53 -1.24 -2.11
CA GLY A 120 -10.35 -0.18 -1.12
C GLY A 120 -9.21 -0.46 -0.17
N LYS A 121 -8.59 0.60 0.40
CA LYS A 121 -7.45 0.49 1.32
C LYS A 121 -7.70 1.29 2.60
N TRP A 122 -7.10 0.87 3.70
CA TRP A 122 -7.14 1.60 4.96
C TRP A 122 -6.07 2.69 5.02
N VAL A 123 -6.45 3.87 5.47
CA VAL A 123 -5.58 5.06 5.55
C VAL A 123 -5.50 5.56 6.98
N CYS A 124 -4.29 5.68 7.50
CA CYS A 124 -4.01 6.33 8.79
C CYS A 124 -4.01 7.84 8.60
N GLY A 125 -4.85 8.57 9.37
CA GLY A 125 -4.90 10.03 9.35
C GLY A 125 -5.57 10.61 8.11
N MET A 126 -6.63 9.99 7.61
CA MET A 126 -7.35 10.49 6.44
C MET A 126 -7.84 11.92 6.62
N SER A 127 -8.35 12.27 7.81
CA SER A 127 -8.78 13.63 8.16
C SER A 127 -7.66 14.68 8.06
N ILE A 128 -6.41 14.28 8.23
CA ILE A 128 -5.26 15.17 8.05
C ILE A 128 -5.03 15.47 6.58
N TYR A 129 -5.07 14.43 5.73
CA TYR A 129 -4.92 14.63 4.29
C TYR A 129 -6.04 15.49 3.71
N GLU A 130 -7.28 15.31 4.16
CA GLU A 130 -8.42 16.16 3.78
C GLU A 130 -8.24 17.63 4.18
N SER A 131 -7.54 17.89 5.29
CA SER A 131 -7.31 19.24 5.77
C SER A 131 -6.16 19.98 5.06
N LEU A 132 -5.41 19.30 4.20
CA LEU A 132 -4.31 19.93 3.46
C LEU A 132 -4.85 20.98 2.49
N PRO A 133 -4.22 22.17 2.43
CA PRO A 133 -4.65 23.21 1.52
C PRO A 133 -4.44 22.77 0.05
N GLU A 134 -5.34 23.24 -0.81
CA GLU A 134 -5.08 23.12 -2.24
C GLU A 134 -3.76 23.80 -2.62
N PRO A 135 -2.98 23.21 -3.53
CA PRO A 135 -1.81 23.86 -4.09
C PRO A 135 -2.22 25.18 -4.72
N LYS A 136 -1.56 26.27 -4.34
CA LYS A 136 -1.85 27.57 -4.95
C LYS A 136 -1.51 27.47 -6.44
N PRO A 137 -2.39 27.97 -7.34
CA PRO A 137 -2.06 28.08 -8.75
C PRO A 137 -0.76 28.90 -8.89
N ILE A 138 0.21 28.39 -9.60
CA ILE A 138 1.41 29.12 -9.93
C ILE A 138 0.99 30.22 -10.90
N SER A 139 1.25 31.48 -10.56
CA SER A 139 0.90 32.61 -11.43
C SER A 139 1.59 32.45 -12.78
N ALA A 140 0.85 32.69 -13.87
CA ALA A 140 1.32 32.54 -15.24
C ALA A 140 2.54 33.45 -15.60
N GLU A 141 2.90 34.36 -14.70
CA GLU A 141 4.01 35.30 -14.87
C GLU A 141 5.36 34.80 -14.32
N ALA A 142 5.37 33.78 -13.51
CA ALA A 142 6.60 33.22 -12.96
C ALA A 142 6.76 31.82 -13.53
N VAL A 143 7.53 31.68 -14.61
CA VAL A 143 8.16 30.38 -14.84
C VAL A 143 8.06 29.85 -16.26
N GLU A 144 9.18 29.50 -16.82
CA GLU A 144 9.28 28.50 -17.87
C GLU A 144 8.48 27.25 -17.49
N VAL A 145 7.69 26.74 -18.42
CA VAL A 145 6.68 25.66 -18.21
C VAL A 145 7.21 24.44 -17.42
N ARG A 146 8.51 24.20 -17.49
CA ARG A 146 9.19 23.08 -16.82
C ARG A 146 9.36 23.30 -15.30
N GLU A 147 9.74 24.50 -14.87
CA GLU A 147 9.93 24.83 -13.44
C GLU A 147 8.59 24.94 -12.74
N ALA A 148 7.52 25.38 -13.43
CA ALA A 148 6.15 25.39 -12.92
C ALA A 148 5.61 23.98 -12.69
N ALA A 149 5.90 23.03 -13.58
CA ALA A 149 5.48 21.64 -13.43
C ALA A 149 6.22 20.97 -12.25
N ILE A 150 7.50 21.28 -12.05
CA ILE A 150 8.29 20.76 -10.91
C ILE A 150 7.76 21.34 -9.59
N ALA A 151 7.59 22.65 -9.49
CA ALA A 151 7.08 23.31 -8.30
C ALA A 151 5.63 22.88 -7.98
N ALA A 152 4.82 22.61 -9.01
CA ALA A 152 3.46 22.08 -8.84
C ALA A 152 3.45 20.60 -8.38
N ALA A 153 4.42 19.80 -8.81
CA ALA A 153 4.60 18.44 -8.32
C ALA A 153 5.09 18.43 -6.85
N GLU A 154 5.92 19.37 -6.45
CA GLU A 154 6.42 19.52 -5.08
C GLU A 154 5.38 20.11 -4.11
N SER A 155 4.33 20.79 -4.61
CA SER A 155 3.32 21.45 -3.77
C SER A 155 2.11 20.59 -3.41
N GLY A 156 1.95 19.41 -4.02
CA GLY A 156 0.82 18.50 -3.81
C GLY A 156 1.18 17.28 -2.97
N LEU A 157 0.16 16.56 -2.51
CA LEU A 157 0.29 15.25 -1.87
C LEU A 157 0.64 14.21 -2.94
N VAL A 158 1.78 13.57 -2.84
CA VAL A 158 2.27 12.59 -3.82
C VAL A 158 1.80 11.19 -3.46
N ILE A 159 0.96 10.60 -4.31
CA ILE A 159 0.45 9.24 -4.16
C ILE A 159 0.96 8.38 -5.33
N TYR A 160 1.59 7.26 -5.01
CA TYR A 160 1.92 6.23 -5.99
C TYR A 160 1.02 5.02 -5.81
N SER A 161 0.45 4.51 -6.90
CA SER A 161 -0.46 3.37 -6.88
C SER A 161 -0.02 2.32 -7.90
N PHE A 162 0.32 1.13 -7.42
CA PHE A 162 0.71 -0.02 -8.21
C PHE A 162 -0.36 -1.11 -8.15
N GLY A 163 -0.64 -1.75 -9.29
CA GLY A 163 -1.70 -2.74 -9.42
C GLY A 163 -3.08 -2.10 -9.51
N ILE A 164 -3.35 -1.47 -10.65
CA ILE A 164 -4.62 -0.78 -10.91
C ILE A 164 -5.70 -1.77 -11.34
N ASN A 165 -5.34 -2.74 -12.18
CA ASN A 165 -6.21 -3.83 -12.65
C ASN A 165 -7.63 -3.36 -13.06
N GLY A 166 -7.77 -2.12 -13.58
CA GLY A 166 -9.04 -1.52 -13.98
C GLY A 166 -9.98 -1.12 -12.83
N GLU A 167 -9.56 -1.25 -11.57
CA GLU A 167 -10.25 -0.84 -10.36
C GLU A 167 -9.52 0.35 -9.72
N SER A 168 -10.17 1.51 -9.64
CA SER A 168 -9.57 2.76 -9.16
C SER A 168 -10.45 3.49 -8.16
N SER A 169 -11.22 2.76 -7.35
CA SER A 169 -12.11 3.40 -6.35
C SER A 169 -11.32 4.06 -5.22
N PHE A 170 -10.17 3.48 -4.84
CA PHE A 170 -9.27 4.09 -3.87
C PHE A 170 -8.75 5.44 -4.39
N GLU A 171 -8.23 5.45 -5.60
CA GLU A 171 -7.67 6.65 -6.22
C GLU A 171 -8.77 7.71 -6.47
N ALA A 172 -9.95 7.29 -6.90
CA ALA A 172 -11.08 8.18 -7.12
C ALA A 172 -11.52 8.88 -5.83
N GLU A 173 -11.67 8.13 -4.72
CA GLU A 173 -12.06 8.70 -3.43
C GLU A 173 -10.95 9.57 -2.84
N MET A 174 -9.67 9.20 -3.01
CA MET A 174 -8.55 10.08 -2.62
C MET A 174 -8.59 11.42 -3.37
N LEU A 175 -8.84 11.41 -4.69
CA LEU A 175 -8.96 12.63 -5.48
C LEU A 175 -10.17 13.48 -5.07
N GLU A 176 -11.28 12.84 -4.73
CA GLU A 176 -12.49 13.53 -4.30
C GLU A 176 -12.31 14.22 -2.95
N ARG A 177 -11.71 13.51 -1.99
CA ARG A 177 -11.60 13.97 -0.59
C ARG A 177 -10.38 14.84 -0.34
N VAL A 178 -9.31 14.71 -1.14
CA VAL A 178 -8.04 15.39 -0.93
C VAL A 178 -7.71 16.28 -2.14
N PRO A 179 -8.08 17.57 -2.13
CA PRO A 179 -7.86 18.48 -3.26
C PRO A 179 -6.39 18.63 -3.66
N SER A 180 -5.46 18.47 -2.70
CA SER A 180 -4.02 18.50 -2.96
C SER A 180 -3.45 17.21 -3.54
N ALA A 181 -4.21 16.10 -3.60
CA ALA A 181 -3.70 14.82 -4.06
C ALA A 181 -3.37 14.84 -5.56
N ARG A 182 -2.22 14.24 -5.88
CA ARG A 182 -1.78 13.91 -7.22
C ARG A 182 -1.36 12.45 -7.25
N ILE A 183 -1.84 11.69 -8.22
CA ILE A 183 -1.71 10.23 -8.22
C ILE A 183 -0.98 9.75 -9.46
N TRP A 184 0.11 9.03 -9.24
CA TRP A 184 0.85 8.30 -10.27
C TRP A 184 0.50 6.82 -10.18
N GLY A 185 -0.14 6.30 -11.23
CA GLY A 185 -0.57 4.92 -11.35
C GLY A 185 0.28 4.10 -12.31
N TYR A 186 0.58 2.88 -11.90
CA TYR A 186 1.43 1.98 -12.64
C TYR A 186 0.81 0.59 -12.69
N ASP A 187 0.68 0.07 -13.90
CA ASP A 187 0.19 -1.28 -14.12
C ASP A 187 0.60 -1.71 -15.54
N PHE A 188 1.16 -2.92 -15.68
CA PHE A 188 1.55 -3.43 -17.00
C PHE A 188 0.41 -4.13 -17.72
N SER A 189 -0.64 -4.53 -17.02
CA SER A 189 -1.72 -5.39 -17.55
C SER A 189 -2.88 -4.59 -18.16
N VAL A 190 -3.04 -3.32 -17.82
CA VAL A 190 -4.11 -2.45 -18.30
C VAL A 190 -3.58 -1.20 -19.01
N ASP A 191 -4.44 -0.53 -19.79
CA ASP A 191 -4.05 0.63 -20.60
C ASP A 191 -4.33 1.98 -19.90
N GLY A 192 -4.81 1.97 -18.67
CA GLY A 192 -5.13 3.19 -17.94
C GLY A 192 -5.93 2.95 -16.68
N TRP A 193 -6.40 4.04 -16.12
CA TRP A 193 -7.22 4.06 -14.94
C TRP A 193 -8.57 3.38 -15.13
N GLY A 194 -9.10 2.79 -14.06
CA GLY A 194 -10.48 2.37 -14.00
C GLY A 194 -11.46 3.54 -14.22
N LYS A 195 -12.69 3.19 -14.59
CA LYS A 195 -13.75 4.18 -14.89
C LYS A 195 -14.27 4.94 -13.67
N GLN A 196 -13.85 4.57 -12.47
CA GLN A 196 -14.22 5.27 -11.23
C GLN A 196 -13.62 6.68 -11.15
N ILE A 197 -12.47 6.95 -11.81
CA ILE A 197 -11.88 8.29 -11.84
C ILE A 197 -12.64 9.18 -12.83
N PRO A 198 -13.30 10.26 -12.35
CA PRO A 198 -13.99 11.19 -13.21
C PRO A 198 -13.04 11.89 -14.19
N MET A 199 -13.56 12.24 -15.36
CA MET A 199 -12.78 12.99 -16.36
C MET A 199 -12.28 14.34 -15.83
N THR A 200 -13.03 14.97 -14.94
CA THR A 200 -12.67 16.23 -14.29
C THR A 200 -11.42 16.12 -13.43
N GLU A 201 -11.14 14.93 -12.89
CA GLU A 201 -10.00 14.67 -12.00
C GLU A 201 -8.74 14.17 -12.74
N ARG A 202 -8.87 13.88 -14.03
CA ARG A 202 -7.77 13.35 -14.84
C ARG A 202 -6.54 14.23 -14.92
N HIS A 203 -6.69 15.53 -14.72
CA HIS A 203 -5.57 16.48 -14.69
C HIS A 203 -4.63 16.31 -13.47
N ARG A 204 -5.07 15.59 -12.45
CA ARG A 204 -4.29 15.25 -11.24
C ARG A 204 -3.82 13.79 -11.23
N THR A 205 -3.97 13.07 -12.34
CA THR A 205 -3.60 11.66 -12.44
C THR A 205 -2.66 11.40 -13.61
N PHE A 206 -1.66 10.58 -13.36
CA PHE A 206 -0.60 10.23 -14.30
C PHE A 206 -0.50 8.72 -14.37
N PHE A 207 -0.79 8.13 -15.52
CA PHE A 207 -0.73 6.68 -15.69
C PHE A 207 0.43 6.30 -16.61
N LYS A 208 1.17 5.27 -16.20
CA LYS A 208 2.20 4.66 -17.04
C LYS A 208 2.02 3.15 -17.07
N LYS A 209 1.97 2.57 -18.27
CA LYS A 209 1.82 1.12 -18.48
C LYS A 209 3.13 0.38 -18.25
N VAL A 210 3.52 0.22 -16.98
CA VAL A 210 4.71 -0.53 -16.54
C VAL A 210 4.43 -1.24 -15.24
N GLY A 211 5.11 -2.36 -15.01
CA GLY A 211 5.10 -3.06 -13.71
C GLY A 211 6.13 -2.49 -12.74
N LEU A 212 5.89 -2.69 -11.45
CA LEU A 212 6.90 -2.46 -10.42
C LEU A 212 7.78 -3.71 -10.32
N GLY A 213 9.08 -3.55 -10.45
CA GLY A 213 10.05 -4.63 -10.42
C GLY A 213 11.23 -4.39 -9.49
N LYS A 214 12.07 -5.40 -9.35
CA LYS A 214 13.35 -5.29 -8.64
C LYS A 214 14.46 -4.67 -9.50
N ASP A 215 14.36 -4.80 -10.81
CA ASP A 215 15.31 -4.32 -11.82
C ASP A 215 14.62 -3.38 -12.82
N ASP A 216 15.40 -2.52 -13.46
CA ASP A 216 14.91 -1.63 -14.51
C ASP A 216 15.00 -2.32 -15.88
N GLU A 217 13.88 -2.83 -16.36
CA GLU A 217 13.73 -3.53 -17.64
C GLU A 217 12.91 -2.69 -18.63
N HIS A 218 13.46 -1.54 -19.03
CA HIS A 218 12.72 -0.53 -19.79
C HIS A 218 12.31 -1.00 -21.20
N ASP A 219 13.12 -1.85 -21.82
CA ASP A 219 12.92 -2.37 -23.19
C ASP A 219 12.17 -3.71 -23.22
N ALA A 220 11.80 -4.26 -22.05
CA ALA A 220 11.04 -5.48 -21.95
C ALA A 220 9.54 -5.28 -22.30
N SER A 221 8.85 -6.36 -22.63
CA SER A 221 7.41 -6.36 -22.85
C SER A 221 6.76 -7.53 -22.09
N PRO A 222 6.11 -7.25 -20.96
CA PRO A 222 5.89 -5.94 -20.32
C PRO A 222 7.18 -5.36 -19.73
N ALA A 223 7.26 -4.03 -19.67
CA ALA A 223 8.35 -3.32 -19.04
C ALA A 223 8.16 -3.29 -17.51
N PHE A 224 9.27 -3.43 -16.77
CA PHE A 224 9.30 -3.29 -15.31
C PHE A 224 10.30 -2.21 -14.90
N TRP A 225 9.93 -1.43 -13.91
CA TRP A 225 10.74 -0.34 -13.39
C TRP A 225 10.84 -0.43 -11.87
N THR A 226 11.98 -0.04 -11.34
CA THR A 226 12.16 0.08 -9.90
C THR A 226 11.48 1.33 -9.35
N LEU A 227 11.08 1.30 -8.07
CA LEU A 227 10.48 2.47 -7.42
C LEU A 227 11.43 3.70 -7.42
N PRO A 228 12.75 3.56 -7.15
CA PRO A 228 13.70 4.66 -7.28
C PRO A 228 13.77 5.26 -8.70
N ALA A 229 13.71 4.44 -9.74
CA ALA A 229 13.70 4.92 -11.12
C ALA A 229 12.45 5.74 -11.45
N LEU A 230 11.29 5.27 -11.01
CA LEU A 230 10.02 5.99 -11.16
C LEU A 230 10.00 7.31 -10.39
N MET A 231 10.53 7.34 -9.17
CA MET A 231 10.68 8.59 -8.41
C MET A 231 11.60 9.58 -9.13
N LYS A 232 12.72 9.09 -9.65
CA LYS A 232 13.66 9.91 -10.41
C LYS A 232 13.04 10.47 -11.69
N GLU A 233 12.29 9.64 -12.44
CA GLU A 233 11.60 10.08 -13.66
C GLU A 233 10.62 11.22 -13.38
N ASN A 234 9.87 11.12 -12.27
CA ASN A 234 8.88 12.11 -11.87
C ASN A 234 9.49 13.29 -11.06
N ASN A 235 10.80 13.33 -10.83
CA ASN A 235 11.49 14.27 -9.94
C ASN A 235 10.93 14.29 -8.50
N HIS A 236 10.50 13.14 -7.99
CA HIS A 236 10.03 13.03 -6.62
C HIS A 236 11.14 12.56 -5.68
N THR A 237 11.25 13.24 -4.56
CA THR A 237 12.16 12.88 -3.46
C THR A 237 11.45 12.28 -2.26
N TYR A 238 10.12 12.28 -2.30
CA TYR A 238 9.24 11.77 -1.25
C TYR A 238 7.91 11.29 -1.83
N ILE A 239 7.34 10.25 -1.21
CA ILE A 239 6.01 9.73 -1.50
C ILE A 239 5.20 9.80 -0.21
N ASP A 240 4.09 10.53 -0.20
CA ASP A 240 3.22 10.60 0.99
C ASP A 240 2.47 9.29 1.21
N ILE A 241 1.93 8.71 0.14
CA ILE A 241 1.17 7.47 0.18
C ILE A 241 1.64 6.56 -0.95
N LEU A 242 1.99 5.33 -0.60
CA LEU A 242 2.34 4.28 -1.54
C LEU A 242 1.34 3.12 -1.41
N LYS A 243 0.58 2.84 -2.47
CA LYS A 243 -0.27 1.66 -2.58
C LYS A 243 0.42 0.62 -3.45
N ILE A 244 0.52 -0.62 -2.98
CA ILE A 244 1.12 -1.75 -3.71
C ILE A 244 0.21 -2.97 -3.62
N ASP A 245 -0.12 -3.53 -4.79
CA ASP A 245 -0.89 -4.76 -4.93
C ASP A 245 -0.49 -5.39 -6.27
N ILE A 246 0.59 -6.18 -6.29
CA ILE A 246 1.31 -6.62 -7.51
C ILE A 246 1.57 -8.13 -7.56
N GLU A 247 0.72 -8.89 -6.86
CA GLU A 247 0.58 -10.33 -7.03
C GLU A 247 1.89 -11.15 -6.77
N GLY A 248 2.69 -10.72 -5.77
CA GLY A 248 3.84 -11.48 -5.26
C GLY A 248 5.23 -10.87 -5.52
N SER A 249 5.31 -9.73 -6.22
CA SER A 249 6.59 -9.03 -6.44
C SER A 249 6.91 -7.97 -5.38
N GLU A 250 6.11 -7.86 -4.32
CA GLU A 250 6.19 -6.83 -3.28
C GLU A 250 7.52 -6.86 -2.53
N TYR A 251 8.00 -8.07 -2.23
CA TYR A 251 9.22 -8.26 -1.43
C TYR A 251 10.46 -7.77 -2.16
N ASP A 252 10.63 -8.19 -3.39
CA ASP A 252 11.80 -7.84 -4.21
C ASP A 252 11.80 -6.35 -4.58
N ALA A 253 10.63 -5.82 -4.95
CA ALA A 253 10.48 -4.40 -5.29
C ALA A 253 10.82 -3.49 -4.10
N LEU A 254 10.35 -3.83 -2.89
CA LEU A 254 10.67 -3.07 -1.69
C LEU A 254 12.11 -3.32 -1.18
N ASP A 255 12.71 -4.49 -1.42
CA ASP A 255 14.12 -4.70 -1.13
C ASP A 255 15.00 -3.76 -1.96
N THR A 256 14.79 -3.69 -3.28
CA THR A 256 15.51 -2.75 -4.15
C THR A 256 15.31 -1.29 -3.68
N PHE A 257 14.09 -0.95 -3.26
CA PHE A 257 13.82 0.37 -2.72
C PHE A 257 14.58 0.62 -1.41
N MET A 258 14.57 -0.34 -0.50
CA MET A 258 15.34 -0.24 0.75
C MET A 258 16.85 -0.18 0.50
N ASP A 259 17.36 -0.90 -0.50
CA ASP A 259 18.78 -0.84 -0.89
C ASP A 259 19.19 0.55 -1.36
N ALA A 260 18.34 1.20 -2.15
CA ALA A 260 18.61 2.54 -2.67
C ALA A 260 18.68 3.62 -1.57
N PHE A 261 18.04 3.39 -0.43
CA PHE A 261 17.99 4.34 0.70
C PHE A 261 18.73 3.85 1.96
N ASP A 262 19.35 2.67 1.91
CA ASP A 262 20.16 2.17 3.04
C ASP A 262 21.39 3.04 3.23
N GLY A 263 21.63 3.48 4.46
CA GLY A 263 22.72 4.40 4.80
C GLY A 263 22.45 5.88 4.50
N ILE A 264 21.37 6.23 3.81
CA ILE A 264 20.95 7.63 3.67
C ILE A 264 20.32 8.08 4.99
N GLN A 265 20.99 8.99 5.67
CA GLN A 265 20.55 9.48 6.96
C GLN A 265 19.58 10.66 6.79
N SER A 266 18.49 10.62 7.56
CA SER A 266 17.65 11.81 7.78
C SER A 266 18.44 12.89 8.55
N ALA A 267 17.87 14.08 8.68
CA ALA A 267 18.43 15.15 9.52
C ALA A 267 18.69 14.71 10.97
N SER A 268 17.99 13.66 11.45
CA SER A 268 18.17 13.04 12.77
C SER A 268 19.25 11.95 12.81
N GLY A 269 19.98 11.72 11.72
CA GLY A 269 21.06 10.71 11.64
C GLY A 269 20.58 9.27 11.55
N LYS A 270 19.34 9.01 11.13
CA LYS A 270 18.74 7.67 11.00
C LYS A 270 18.42 7.36 9.55
N SER A 271 18.62 6.11 9.14
CA SER A 271 18.09 5.62 7.86
C SER A 271 16.57 5.61 7.92
N VAL A 272 15.92 6.34 7.01
CA VAL A 272 14.47 6.49 6.96
C VAL A 272 14.04 6.45 5.50
N LEU A 273 13.08 5.60 5.18
CA LEU A 273 12.51 5.56 3.84
C LEU A 273 11.80 6.87 3.51
N PRO A 274 11.89 7.39 2.27
CA PRO A 274 11.21 8.60 1.85
C PRO A 274 9.73 8.36 1.52
N ILE A 275 9.02 7.72 2.43
CA ILE A 275 7.59 7.39 2.29
C ILE A 275 6.88 7.69 3.61
N GLY A 276 5.68 8.32 3.54
CA GLY A 276 4.84 8.61 4.70
C GLY A 276 4.09 7.38 5.20
N GLN A 277 3.34 6.72 4.33
CA GLN A 277 2.69 5.43 4.62
C GLN A 277 2.59 4.53 3.39
N VAL A 278 2.49 3.24 3.64
CA VAL A 278 2.36 2.19 2.62
C VAL A 278 1.11 1.37 2.91
N MET A 279 0.24 1.23 1.92
CA MET A 279 -0.83 0.23 1.89
C MET A 279 -0.37 -0.86 0.95
N ILE A 280 -0.26 -2.07 1.46
CA ILE A 280 0.32 -3.18 0.69
C ILE A 280 -0.46 -4.47 0.91
N GLU A 281 -0.85 -5.11 -0.17
CA GLU A 281 -1.27 -6.50 -0.11
C GLU A 281 -0.03 -7.38 -0.26
N LEU A 282 0.22 -8.23 0.74
CA LEU A 282 1.34 -9.17 0.74
C LEU A 282 0.85 -10.54 0.31
N HIS A 283 1.47 -11.07 -0.74
CA HIS A 283 1.18 -12.38 -1.29
C HIS A 283 2.21 -13.42 -0.84
N LEU A 284 1.73 -14.55 -0.31
CA LEU A 284 2.56 -15.73 -0.08
C LEU A 284 2.43 -16.66 -1.30
N GLY A 285 3.48 -16.78 -2.07
CA GLY A 285 3.49 -17.51 -3.34
C GLY A 285 2.90 -18.93 -3.24
N ASN A 286 2.24 -19.36 -4.29
CA ASN A 286 1.54 -20.67 -4.39
C ASN A 286 2.46 -21.89 -4.56
N GLY A 287 3.76 -21.71 -4.45
CA GLY A 287 4.72 -22.82 -4.69
C GLY A 287 4.87 -23.25 -6.16
N ASP A 288 3.88 -22.94 -7.00
CA ASP A 288 3.83 -23.28 -8.41
C ASP A 288 4.09 -22.08 -9.35
N SER A 289 4.09 -20.87 -8.81
CA SER A 289 4.41 -19.65 -9.56
C SER A 289 5.91 -19.38 -9.51
N ALA A 290 6.43 -18.74 -10.57
CA ALA A 290 7.82 -18.29 -10.68
C ALA A 290 8.20 -17.22 -9.62
N ASN A 291 7.24 -16.77 -8.82
CA ASN A 291 7.43 -15.83 -7.74
C ASN A 291 8.23 -16.48 -6.60
N GLU A 292 9.10 -15.70 -6.00
CA GLU A 292 9.97 -16.12 -4.91
C GLU A 292 9.20 -16.86 -3.82
N LYS A 293 9.70 -18.03 -3.42
CA LYS A 293 9.18 -18.72 -2.23
C LYS A 293 9.57 -17.93 -1.00
N VAL A 294 8.64 -17.18 -0.49
CA VAL A 294 8.83 -16.44 0.75
C VAL A 294 8.69 -17.41 1.91
N ASP A 295 9.80 -17.81 2.48
CA ASP A 295 9.84 -18.57 3.73
C ASP A 295 9.82 -17.62 4.96
N PHE A 296 9.77 -18.21 6.16
CA PHE A 296 9.74 -17.44 7.39
C PHE A 296 10.96 -16.53 7.56
N ASP A 297 12.16 -17.01 7.26
CA ASP A 297 13.40 -16.25 7.44
C ASP A 297 13.51 -15.11 6.43
N ARG A 298 13.08 -15.33 5.18
CA ARG A 298 13.00 -14.31 4.12
C ARG A 298 12.04 -13.20 4.54
N PHE A 299 10.82 -13.60 4.96
CA PHE A 299 9.80 -12.65 5.42
C PHE A 299 10.27 -11.86 6.65
N ARG A 300 10.83 -12.55 7.64
CA ARG A 300 11.33 -11.92 8.86
C ARG A 300 12.39 -10.87 8.55
N LYS A 301 13.40 -11.19 7.73
CA LYS A 301 14.48 -10.27 7.37
C LYS A 301 13.94 -9.03 6.67
N TRP A 302 13.02 -9.21 5.72
CA TRP A 302 12.37 -8.15 5.00
C TRP A 302 11.56 -7.24 5.92
N TRP A 303 10.71 -7.83 6.76
CA TRP A 303 9.90 -7.11 7.73
C TRP A 303 10.72 -6.29 8.73
N GLU A 304 11.72 -6.92 9.36
CA GLU A 304 12.61 -6.26 10.32
C GLU A 304 13.44 -5.15 9.67
N ARG A 305 13.72 -5.26 8.37
CA ARG A 305 14.38 -4.20 7.61
C ARG A 305 13.49 -2.98 7.47
N LEU A 306 12.21 -3.15 7.10
CA LEU A 306 11.24 -2.06 7.10
C LEU A 306 11.13 -1.38 8.47
N GLU A 307 11.05 -2.18 9.55
CA GLU A 307 11.01 -1.65 10.92
C GLU A 307 12.25 -0.82 11.26
N ARG A 308 13.44 -1.28 10.87
CA ARG A 308 14.70 -0.52 11.07
C ARG A 308 14.71 0.80 10.33
N MET A 309 14.14 0.83 9.13
CA MET A 309 14.06 2.02 8.28
C MET A 309 12.87 2.95 8.62
N GLY A 310 12.29 2.82 9.81
CA GLY A 310 11.31 3.75 10.36
C GLY A 310 9.86 3.34 10.23
N MET A 311 9.57 2.31 9.44
CA MET A 311 8.20 1.85 9.20
C MET A 311 7.62 1.10 10.40
N ARG A 312 6.32 1.27 10.64
CA ARG A 312 5.57 0.60 11.70
C ARG A 312 4.29 0.00 11.14
N PRO A 313 4.03 -1.30 11.40
CA PRO A 313 2.80 -1.94 10.96
C PRO A 313 1.63 -1.44 11.82
N ALA A 314 0.71 -0.72 11.20
CA ALA A 314 -0.39 -0.03 11.88
C ALA A 314 -1.76 -0.69 11.69
N TRP A 315 -1.93 -1.49 10.64
CA TRP A 315 -3.16 -2.21 10.35
C TRP A 315 -2.86 -3.53 9.63
N ILE A 316 -3.72 -4.52 9.86
CA ILE A 316 -3.73 -5.80 9.15
C ILE A 316 -5.17 -6.19 8.85
N GLU A 317 -5.44 -6.63 7.62
CA GLU A 317 -6.72 -7.20 7.20
C GLU A 317 -6.46 -8.40 6.30
N ILE A 318 -6.94 -9.58 6.69
CA ILE A 318 -6.83 -10.77 5.85
C ILE A 318 -7.80 -10.63 4.68
N ASN A 319 -7.32 -10.88 3.46
CA ASN A 319 -8.17 -10.87 2.26
C ASN A 319 -9.14 -12.07 2.30
N LEU A 320 -10.36 -11.81 2.80
CA LEU A 320 -11.40 -12.84 2.92
C LEU A 320 -11.91 -13.33 1.56
N PHE A 321 -11.80 -12.52 0.52
CA PHE A 321 -12.18 -12.92 -0.83
C PHE A 321 -11.30 -14.07 -1.33
N ALA A 322 -9.99 -13.97 -1.15
CA ALA A 322 -9.05 -15.04 -1.47
C ALA A 322 -9.31 -16.32 -0.66
N VAL A 323 -9.75 -16.17 0.61
CA VAL A 323 -10.09 -17.31 1.48
C VAL A 323 -11.37 -18.03 1.04
N THR A 324 -12.38 -17.27 0.61
CA THR A 324 -13.73 -17.80 0.35
C THR A 324 -13.92 -18.31 -1.07
N LEU A 325 -13.32 -17.67 -2.06
CA LEU A 325 -13.53 -17.98 -3.49
C LEU A 325 -12.39 -18.77 -4.13
N GLY A 326 -11.21 -18.78 -3.54
CA GLY A 326 -10.08 -19.54 -4.04
C GLY A 326 -10.25 -21.05 -3.97
N SER A 327 -9.46 -21.78 -4.74
CA SER A 327 -9.41 -23.26 -4.70
C SER A 327 -8.97 -23.81 -3.33
N ASN A 328 -8.24 -23.03 -2.56
CA ASN A 328 -7.72 -23.33 -1.22
C ASN A 328 -8.49 -22.57 -0.14
N LYS A 329 -9.77 -22.80 -0.03
CA LYS A 329 -10.76 -22.08 0.76
C LYS A 329 -10.46 -21.84 2.25
N SER A 330 -9.38 -22.27 2.81
CA SER A 330 -9.00 -22.07 4.23
C SER A 330 -7.55 -21.61 4.38
N ASN A 331 -6.97 -21.09 3.30
CA ASN A 331 -5.56 -20.74 3.26
C ASN A 331 -5.39 -19.25 2.87
N PRO A 332 -5.40 -18.33 3.85
CA PRO A 332 -5.29 -16.90 3.60
C PRO A 332 -3.85 -16.54 3.19
N ARG A 333 -3.58 -16.61 1.89
CA ARG A 333 -2.27 -16.30 1.32
C ARG A 333 -2.02 -14.83 1.05
N CYS A 334 -3.08 -14.03 1.08
CA CYS A 334 -3.03 -12.59 0.85
C CYS A 334 -3.50 -11.85 2.09
N THR A 335 -2.78 -10.81 2.44
CA THR A 335 -3.07 -10.00 3.63
C THR A 335 -2.70 -8.55 3.37
N GLU A 336 -3.64 -7.67 3.61
CA GLU A 336 -3.45 -6.23 3.56
C GLU A 336 -2.73 -5.74 4.80
N TYR A 337 -1.70 -4.94 4.61
CA TYR A 337 -1.05 -4.20 5.69
C TYR A 337 -1.06 -2.70 5.40
N VAL A 338 -1.16 -1.91 6.48
CA VAL A 338 -0.79 -0.51 6.45
C VAL A 338 0.43 -0.30 7.31
N TRP A 339 1.45 0.30 6.71
CA TRP A 339 2.66 0.71 7.38
C TRP A 339 2.75 2.22 7.43
N VAL A 340 3.11 2.78 8.57
CA VAL A 340 3.29 4.22 8.75
C VAL A 340 4.75 4.50 9.10
N ASN A 341 5.34 5.51 8.49
CA ASN A 341 6.69 5.94 8.83
C ASN A 341 6.68 6.80 10.08
N ALA A 342 6.96 6.18 11.23
CA ALA A 342 6.96 6.85 12.53
C ALA A 342 8.23 7.67 12.80
N LYS A 343 9.20 7.68 11.89
CA LYS A 343 10.51 8.31 12.07
C LYS A 343 10.80 9.43 11.06
N ASP A 344 10.00 9.57 10.03
CA ASP A 344 10.21 10.59 9.00
C ASP A 344 9.45 11.88 9.35
N GLU A 345 10.20 12.91 9.69
CA GLU A 345 9.66 14.24 10.06
C GLU A 345 9.02 14.97 8.86
N ARG A 346 9.23 14.49 7.63
CA ARG A 346 8.58 15.07 6.43
C ARG A 346 7.10 14.74 6.34
N SER A 347 6.69 13.61 6.94
CA SER A 347 5.31 13.17 6.89
C SER A 347 4.34 14.21 7.47
N VAL A 348 3.29 14.50 6.72
CA VAL A 348 2.22 15.43 7.15
C VAL A 348 1.49 14.94 8.41
N LEU A 349 1.53 13.63 8.68
CA LEU A 349 0.93 13.04 9.88
C LEU A 349 1.54 13.57 11.18
N TRP A 350 2.74 14.14 11.14
CA TRP A 350 3.44 14.63 12.34
C TRP A 350 3.48 16.15 12.44
N LYS A 351 2.96 16.85 11.44
CA LYS A 351 2.99 18.32 11.33
C LYS A 351 1.68 18.98 11.79
N GLN A 352 1.11 18.55 12.90
CA GLN A 352 -0.13 19.12 13.46
C GLN A 352 0.10 20.10 14.59
#